data_9c0d7c4545c659716c0239690975c17a
#
_entry.id   9c0d7c4545c659716c0239690975c17a
#
_cell.length_a   1.000
_cell.length_b   1.000
_cell.length_c   1.000
_cell.angle_alpha   90.00
_cell.angle_beta   90.00
_cell.angle_gamma   90.00
#
_symmetry.space_group_name_H-M   'P 1'
#
loop_
_entity.id
_entity.type
_entity.pdbx_description
1 polymer ?
#
loop_
_entity_poly.entity_id
_entity_poly.type
_entity_poly.pdbx_seq_one_letter_code
_entity_poly.pdbx_strand_id
1 'polypeptide(L)'
;MTDHKEAIEIMNSTDDNVGLLTDVAHLKVSSQSEGFCKNEYLDFTGEYTFAYHFSDNDGKSDTNQVVTNDSWFWPFIRRDLTYYSLEVYSRNLEVLTQQIDLAKRMLYS
;
A
#
# COMPACT_ATOMS: atom_id res chain seq x y z
N MET A 1 -3.57 -11.52 -8.17
CA MET A 1 -4.35 -10.99 -7.02
C MET A 1 -5.61 -10.36 -7.56
N THR A 2 -6.77 -10.87 -7.18
CA THR A 2 -8.02 -10.40 -7.73
C THR A 2 -8.78 -9.48 -6.80
N ASP A 3 -9.23 -9.94 -5.62
CA ASP A 3 -9.93 -9.08 -4.70
C ASP A 3 -9.62 -9.45 -3.25
N HIS A 4 -10.15 -8.65 -2.30
CA HIS A 4 -9.89 -8.86 -0.88
C HIS A 4 -10.46 -10.16 -0.36
N LYS A 5 -11.57 -10.65 -0.91
CA LYS A 5 -12.19 -11.91 -0.48
C LYS A 5 -11.28 -13.09 -0.75
N GLU A 6 -10.68 -13.12 -1.94
CA GLU A 6 -9.73 -14.18 -2.31
C GLU A 6 -8.48 -14.11 -1.45
N ALA A 7 -7.93 -12.92 -1.22
CA ALA A 7 -6.77 -12.74 -0.37
C ALA A 7 -7.03 -13.21 1.07
N ILE A 8 -8.18 -12.87 1.65
CA ILE A 8 -8.57 -13.28 3.00
C ILE A 8 -8.74 -14.79 3.07
N GLU A 9 -9.36 -15.39 2.05
CA GLU A 9 -9.54 -16.84 1.98
C GLU A 9 -8.20 -17.57 1.98
N ILE A 10 -7.23 -17.09 1.21
CA ILE A 10 -5.87 -17.63 1.19
C ILE A 10 -5.24 -17.50 2.59
N MET A 11 -5.34 -16.34 3.22
CA MET A 11 -4.77 -16.10 4.54
C MET A 11 -5.38 -16.97 5.62
N ASN A 12 -6.69 -17.24 5.55
CA ASN A 12 -7.36 -18.11 6.49
C ASN A 12 -6.93 -19.57 6.36
N SER A 13 -6.35 -19.95 5.23
CA SER A 13 -5.87 -21.31 4.97
C SER A 13 -4.37 -21.50 5.20
N THR A 14 -3.66 -20.46 5.64
CA THR A 14 -2.22 -20.50 5.89
C THR A 14 -1.90 -20.43 7.37
N ASP A 15 -0.62 -20.67 7.72
CA ASP A 15 -0.14 -20.60 9.10
C ASP A 15 -0.12 -19.14 9.60
N ASP A 16 -0.24 -18.96 10.92
CA ASP A 16 -0.27 -17.64 11.56
C ASP A 16 1.02 -16.83 11.37
N ASN A 17 2.12 -17.46 11.01
CA ASN A 17 3.39 -16.79 10.77
C ASN A 17 3.53 -16.26 9.33
N VAL A 18 2.50 -16.38 8.52
CA VAL A 18 2.45 -15.85 7.15
C VAL A 18 1.48 -14.68 7.11
N GLY A 19 1.93 -13.55 6.61
CA GLY A 19 1.10 -12.36 6.46
C GLY A 19 1.19 -11.78 5.06
N LEU A 20 0.38 -10.76 4.79
CA LEU A 20 0.38 -10.06 3.51
C LEU A 20 1.42 -8.95 3.49
N LEU A 21 2.11 -8.83 2.36
CA LEU A 21 2.84 -7.63 1.97
C LEU A 21 1.97 -6.92 0.94
N THR A 22 1.53 -5.71 1.24
CA THR A 22 0.61 -4.97 0.37
C THR A 22 1.32 -3.80 -0.29
N ASP A 23 1.41 -3.83 -1.62
CA ASP A 23 1.91 -2.72 -2.44
C ASP A 23 0.71 -1.90 -2.91
N VAL A 24 0.56 -0.70 -2.35
CA VAL A 24 -0.61 0.14 -2.62
C VAL A 24 -0.67 0.63 -4.06
N ALA A 25 0.48 0.84 -4.70
CA ALA A 25 0.55 1.28 -6.08
C ALA A 25 0.13 0.17 -7.05
N HIS A 26 0.62 -1.05 -6.84
CA HIS A 26 0.18 -2.22 -7.61
C HIS A 26 -1.31 -2.48 -7.42
N LEU A 27 -1.80 -2.32 -6.21
CA LEU A 27 -3.22 -2.48 -5.91
C LEU A 27 -4.08 -1.51 -6.72
N LYS A 28 -3.65 -0.26 -6.84
CA LYS A 28 -4.36 0.74 -7.63
C LYS A 28 -4.48 0.34 -9.10
N VAL A 29 -3.39 -0.12 -9.70
CA VAL A 29 -3.39 -0.60 -11.09
C VAL A 29 -4.27 -1.84 -11.24
N SER A 30 -4.10 -2.83 -10.38
CA SER A 30 -4.88 -4.08 -10.43
C SER A 30 -6.37 -3.84 -10.26
N SER A 31 -6.76 -2.91 -9.39
CA SER A 31 -8.18 -2.59 -9.16
C SER A 31 -8.86 -2.05 -10.41
N GLN A 32 -8.14 -1.24 -11.20
CA GLN A 32 -8.68 -0.71 -12.45
C GLN A 32 -8.76 -1.78 -13.53
N SER A 33 -7.73 -2.62 -13.67
CA SER A 33 -7.70 -3.64 -14.72
C SER A 33 -8.64 -4.81 -14.45
N GLU A 34 -8.86 -5.16 -13.18
CA GLU A 34 -9.68 -6.32 -12.78
C GLU A 34 -11.07 -5.93 -12.24
N GLY A 35 -11.33 -4.64 -12.06
CA GLY A 35 -12.66 -4.13 -11.73
C GLY A 35 -13.11 -4.34 -10.29
N PHE A 36 -12.19 -4.29 -9.32
CA PHE A 36 -12.56 -4.32 -7.91
C PHE A 36 -12.26 -2.98 -7.20
N CYS A 37 -12.79 -2.82 -5.99
CA CYS A 37 -12.61 -1.60 -5.21
C CYS A 37 -11.32 -1.66 -4.38
N LYS A 38 -10.35 -0.81 -4.70
CA LYS A 38 -9.06 -0.77 -3.99
C LYS A 38 -9.20 -0.34 -2.53
N ASN A 39 -10.15 0.54 -2.24
CA ASN A 39 -10.37 1.01 -0.87
C ASN A 39 -10.86 -0.12 0.03
N GLU A 40 -11.83 -0.91 -0.45
CA GLU A 40 -12.32 -2.08 0.28
C GLU A 40 -11.23 -3.12 0.45
N TYR A 41 -10.45 -3.38 -0.59
CA TYR A 41 -9.35 -4.33 -0.52
C TYR A 41 -8.40 -3.96 0.61
N LEU A 42 -7.98 -2.69 0.64
CA LEU A 42 -6.99 -2.22 1.60
C LEU A 42 -7.55 -2.26 3.03
N ASP A 43 -8.81 -1.86 3.20
CA ASP A 43 -9.47 -1.85 4.50
C ASP A 43 -9.65 -3.26 5.06
N PHE A 44 -10.20 -4.18 4.26
CA PHE A 44 -10.52 -5.54 4.73
C PHE A 44 -9.29 -6.43 4.89
N THR A 45 -8.20 -6.18 4.17
CA THR A 45 -6.96 -6.97 4.32
C THR A 45 -6.02 -6.42 5.37
N GLY A 46 -6.33 -5.29 6.01
CA GLY A 46 -5.45 -4.63 6.97
C GLY A 46 -5.02 -5.53 8.12
N GLU A 47 -5.92 -6.33 8.67
CA GLU A 47 -5.61 -7.21 9.79
C GLU A 47 -4.61 -8.33 9.43
N TYR A 48 -4.49 -8.65 8.14
CA TYR A 48 -3.56 -9.67 7.63
C TYR A 48 -2.25 -9.08 7.12
N THR A 49 -2.18 -7.75 7.01
CA THR A 49 -1.03 -7.04 6.44
C THR A 49 0.00 -6.76 7.51
N PHE A 50 1.25 -7.14 7.28
CA PHE A 50 2.34 -6.85 8.19
C PHE A 50 3.39 -5.92 7.58
N ALA A 51 3.28 -5.58 6.31
CA ALA A 51 4.15 -4.60 5.66
C ALA A 51 3.44 -3.96 4.48
N TYR A 52 3.79 -2.71 4.21
CA TYR A 52 3.30 -1.96 3.05
C TYR A 52 4.48 -1.43 2.24
N HIS A 53 4.30 -1.40 0.92
CA HIS A 53 5.15 -0.63 0.02
C HIS A 53 4.34 0.56 -0.50
N PHE A 54 4.89 1.76 -0.33
CA PHE A 54 4.21 3.00 -0.70
C PHE A 54 4.85 3.65 -1.92
N SER A 55 4.05 3.89 -2.92
CA SER A 55 4.30 4.79 -4.04
C SER A 55 2.95 5.12 -4.65
N ASP A 56 2.91 5.98 -5.65
CA ASP A 56 1.67 6.32 -6.31
C ASP A 56 1.82 6.19 -7.83
N ASN A 57 0.72 6.32 -8.55
CA ASN A 57 0.68 6.25 -10.00
C ASN A 57 -0.66 6.78 -10.51
N ASP A 58 -0.87 6.73 -11.83
CA ASP A 58 -2.11 7.17 -12.47
C ASP A 58 -3.21 6.11 -12.49
N GLY A 59 -2.94 4.91 -11.95
CA GLY A 59 -3.86 3.79 -11.96
C GLY A 59 -3.80 2.93 -13.21
N LYS A 60 -3.03 3.32 -14.22
CA LYS A 60 -2.90 2.60 -15.50
C LYS A 60 -1.61 1.80 -15.58
N SER A 61 -0.52 2.35 -15.06
CA SER A 61 0.77 1.70 -15.04
C SER A 61 1.50 2.01 -13.74
N ASP A 62 2.32 1.07 -13.29
CA ASP A 62 3.07 1.19 -12.04
C ASP A 62 4.36 1.97 -12.28
N THR A 63 4.29 3.29 -12.08
CA THR A 63 5.40 4.22 -12.35
C THR A 63 6.17 4.64 -11.11
N ASN A 64 5.82 4.15 -9.92
CA ASN A 64 6.48 4.43 -8.65
C ASN A 64 6.68 5.94 -8.39
N GLN A 65 5.61 6.70 -8.57
CA GLN A 65 5.60 8.14 -8.38
C GLN A 65 5.59 8.52 -6.90
N VAL A 66 5.91 9.77 -6.63
CA VAL A 66 5.89 10.32 -5.27
C VAL A 66 4.50 10.19 -4.63
N VAL A 67 4.48 10.00 -3.32
CA VAL A 67 3.24 10.05 -2.54
C VAL A 67 3.02 11.47 -2.03
N THR A 68 1.76 11.81 -1.77
CA THR A 68 1.38 13.11 -1.20
C THR A 68 0.51 12.88 0.03
N ASN A 69 0.24 13.94 0.78
CA ASN A 69 -0.69 13.85 1.91
C ASN A 69 -2.12 13.56 1.48
N ASP A 70 -2.44 13.72 0.18
CA ASP A 70 -3.74 13.40 -0.39
C ASP A 70 -3.77 12.05 -1.10
N SER A 71 -2.68 11.28 -1.07
CA SER A 71 -2.67 9.94 -1.69
C SER A 71 -3.80 9.09 -1.13
N TRP A 72 -4.43 8.30 -2.01
CA TRP A 72 -5.71 7.63 -1.74
C TRP A 72 -5.70 6.65 -0.56
N PHE A 73 -4.53 6.08 -0.25
CA PHE A 73 -4.44 4.92 0.65
C PHE A 73 -4.34 5.28 2.13
N TRP A 74 -3.95 6.50 2.51
CA TRP A 74 -3.67 6.86 3.90
C TRP A 74 -4.80 6.53 4.88
N PRO A 75 -6.10 6.74 4.55
CA PRO A 75 -7.18 6.41 5.50
C PRO A 75 -7.37 4.92 5.77
N PHE A 76 -6.83 4.04 4.93
CA PHE A 76 -7.14 2.62 4.93
C PHE A 76 -5.99 1.74 5.40
N ILE A 77 -4.83 2.29 5.73
CA ILE A 77 -3.65 1.52 6.12
C ILE A 77 -3.56 1.36 7.64
N ARG A 78 -2.93 0.26 8.07
CA ARG A 78 -2.55 0.08 9.47
C ARG A 78 -1.40 1.02 9.82
N ARG A 79 -1.44 1.60 11.02
CA ARG A 79 -0.42 2.53 11.51
C ARG A 79 0.38 1.99 12.68
N ASP A 80 0.18 0.70 13.00
CA ASP A 80 0.79 0.04 14.16
C ASP A 80 1.90 -0.97 13.77
N LEU A 81 2.38 -0.90 12.53
CA LEU A 81 3.42 -1.80 12.05
C LEU A 81 4.81 -1.26 12.40
N THR A 82 5.78 -2.19 12.48
CA THR A 82 7.17 -1.84 12.76
C THR A 82 7.87 -1.21 11.55
N TYR A 83 7.54 -1.68 10.34
CA TYR A 83 8.22 -1.26 9.12
C TYR A 83 7.25 -0.86 8.03
N TYR A 84 7.65 0.19 7.31
CA TYR A 84 6.98 0.67 6.11
C TYR A 84 8.06 1.00 5.08
N SER A 85 7.84 0.66 3.81
CA SER A 85 8.79 0.92 2.73
C SER A 85 8.26 1.94 1.74
N LEU A 86 9.08 2.89 1.37
CA LEU A 86 8.81 3.81 0.25
C LEU A 86 9.51 3.28 -0.99
N GLU A 87 8.77 3.14 -2.09
CA GLU A 87 9.29 2.66 -3.37
C GLU A 87 9.10 3.72 -4.46
N VAL A 88 9.61 4.91 -4.19
CA VAL A 88 9.53 6.06 -5.10
C VAL A 88 10.79 6.11 -5.94
N TYR A 89 10.64 6.18 -7.25
CA TYR A 89 11.77 6.27 -8.17
C TYR A 89 12.20 7.72 -8.33
N SER A 90 13.20 8.12 -7.57
CA SER A 90 13.84 9.42 -7.68
C SER A 90 15.33 9.30 -7.36
N ARG A 91 16.14 10.06 -8.10
CA ARG A 91 17.56 10.19 -7.82
C ARG A 91 17.88 11.44 -6.99
N ASN A 92 16.88 12.25 -6.71
CA ASN A 92 17.06 13.50 -5.96
C ASN A 92 16.92 13.20 -4.48
N LEU A 93 18.00 13.36 -3.72
CA LEU A 93 18.03 13.10 -2.29
C LEU A 93 17.06 13.97 -1.51
N GLU A 94 16.88 15.22 -1.94
CA GLU A 94 15.92 16.14 -1.31
C GLU A 94 14.49 15.62 -1.45
N VAL A 95 14.10 15.13 -2.62
CA VAL A 95 12.79 14.52 -2.85
C VAL A 95 12.60 13.30 -1.95
N LEU A 96 13.59 12.42 -1.87
CA LEU A 96 13.51 11.23 -1.02
C LEU A 96 13.38 11.60 0.47
N THR A 97 14.12 12.60 0.93
CA THR A 97 14.02 13.09 2.31
C THR A 97 12.64 13.64 2.61
N GLN A 98 12.07 14.43 1.69
CA GLN A 98 10.72 14.96 1.82
C GLN A 98 9.67 13.85 1.85
N GLN A 99 9.84 12.80 1.05
CA GLN A 99 8.94 11.64 1.03
C GLN A 99 8.98 10.88 2.36
N ILE A 100 10.15 10.69 2.94
CA ILE A 100 10.31 10.06 4.25
C ILE A 100 9.61 10.89 5.34
N ASP A 101 9.82 12.20 5.35
CA ASP A 101 9.19 13.08 6.31
C ASP A 101 7.67 13.09 6.18
N LEU A 102 7.17 13.11 4.95
CA LEU A 102 5.73 13.03 4.68
C LEU A 102 5.15 11.73 5.23
N ALA A 103 5.77 10.60 4.93
CA ALA A 103 5.30 9.28 5.38
C ALA A 103 5.27 9.22 6.91
N LYS A 104 6.29 9.73 7.58
CA LYS A 104 6.33 9.78 9.04
C LYS A 104 5.19 10.60 9.61
N ARG A 105 4.90 11.75 9.02
CA ARG A 105 3.78 12.60 9.47
C ARG A 105 2.44 11.90 9.29
N MET A 106 2.25 11.21 8.18
CA MET A 106 0.99 10.51 7.89
C MET A 106 0.81 9.26 8.75
N LEU A 107 1.89 8.59 9.13
CA LEU A 107 1.83 7.33 9.87
C LEU A 107 1.84 7.52 11.39
N TYR A 108 2.54 8.53 11.90
CA TYR A 108 2.83 8.66 13.34
C TYR A 108 2.29 9.94 13.97
N SER A 109 1.54 10.70 13.27
CA SER A 109 0.93 11.92 13.83
C SER A 109 -0.36 11.65 14.60
#